data_32cdaa2e4a1a49ae741148ac62b9ee4c
#
_entry.id   32cdaa2e4a1a49ae741148ac62b9ee4c
#
_cell.length_a   1.000
_cell.length_b   1.000
_cell.length_c   1.000
_cell.angle_alpha   90.00
_cell.angle_beta   90.00
_cell.angle_gamma   90.00
#
_symmetry.space_group_name_H-M   'P 1'
#
loop_
_entity.id
_entity.type
_entity.pdbx_description
1 polymer ?
#
loop_
_entity_poly.entity_id
_entity_poly.type
_entity_poly.pdbx_seq_one_letter_code
_entity_poly.pdbx_strand_id
1 'polypeptide(L)'
;METQIAATNRKAYHEYHILDKYEAGIELLGSEVKSLREGNANLKEAYITIRKGQALAIGIHISPYSHTGFEGHDSVRDRRLLLHKREIKKIKDLTNQKGLTAIPLQLYFNPNG
;
A
#
# COMPACT_ATOMS: atom_id res chain seq x y z
N MET A 1 18.14 -13.41 4.88
CA MET A 1 17.76 -12.70 3.66
C MET A 1 17.21 -11.33 4.01
N GLU A 2 17.56 -10.35 3.24
CA GLU A 2 17.15 -8.99 3.54
C GLU A 2 15.79 -8.65 2.92
N THR A 3 15.08 -7.75 3.59
CA THR A 3 13.86 -7.17 3.06
C THR A 3 14.22 -6.27 1.87
N GLN A 4 13.52 -6.46 0.76
CA GLN A 4 13.72 -5.63 -0.42
C GLN A 4 12.64 -4.54 -0.47
N ILE A 5 13.04 -3.29 -0.30
CA ILE A 5 12.11 -2.16 -0.35
C ILE A 5 11.84 -1.79 -1.79
N ALA A 6 10.56 -1.80 -2.19
CA ALA A 6 10.12 -1.46 -3.54
C ALA A 6 9.76 0.02 -3.67
N ALA A 7 9.18 0.62 -2.63
CA ALA A 7 8.80 2.03 -2.63
C ALA A 7 8.73 2.57 -1.21
N THR A 8 9.05 3.84 -1.04
CA THR A 8 8.98 4.54 0.26
C THR A 8 8.23 5.86 0.06
N ASN A 9 7.33 6.15 0.98
CA ASN A 9 6.58 7.40 0.97
C ASN A 9 7.34 8.46 1.79
N ARG A 10 8.31 9.10 1.16
CA ARG A 10 9.15 10.10 1.83
C ARG A 10 8.37 11.31 2.30
N LYS A 11 7.37 11.73 1.51
CA LYS A 11 6.51 12.84 1.86
C LYS A 11 5.80 12.62 3.19
N ALA A 12 5.33 11.39 3.43
CA ALA A 12 4.64 11.05 4.67
C ALA A 12 5.57 11.21 5.89
N TYR A 13 6.81 10.77 5.77
CA TYR A 13 7.77 10.91 6.88
C TYR A 13 8.11 12.36 7.17
N HIS A 14 8.06 13.24 6.18
CA HIS A 14 8.34 14.68 6.37
C HIS A 14 7.14 15.46 6.85
N GLU A 15 5.96 15.15 6.37
CA GLU A 15 4.78 16.00 6.60
C GLU A 15 3.86 15.52 7.72
N TYR A 16 3.97 14.27 8.15
CA TYR A 16 3.07 13.71 9.14
C TYR A 16 3.81 13.23 10.39
N HIS A 17 3.15 13.43 11.52
CA HIS A 17 3.59 12.81 12.77
C HIS A 17 2.98 11.41 12.82
N ILE A 18 3.82 10.38 12.76
CA ILE A 18 3.37 9.00 12.71
C ILE A 18 3.10 8.49 14.11
N LEU A 19 1.84 8.14 14.38
CA LEU A 19 1.42 7.67 15.70
C LEU A 19 1.56 6.16 15.86
N ASP A 20 1.11 5.40 14.85
CA ASP A 20 1.11 3.94 14.88
C ASP A 20 1.48 3.41 13.50
N LYS A 21 2.07 2.20 13.48
CA LYS A 21 2.39 1.51 12.23
C LYS A 21 1.79 0.11 12.24
N TYR A 22 1.38 -0.34 11.07
CA TYR A 22 0.86 -1.68 10.84
C TYR A 22 1.53 -2.30 9.63
N GLU A 23 1.77 -3.60 9.70
CA GLU A 23 2.23 -4.35 8.53
C GLU A 23 1.04 -5.11 7.96
N ALA A 24 0.84 -4.99 6.66
CA ALA A 24 -0.27 -5.63 5.97
C ALA A 24 0.21 -6.33 4.71
N GLY A 25 -0.39 -7.47 4.41
CA GLY A 25 -0.25 -8.02 3.07
C GLY A 25 -1.06 -7.18 2.09
N ILE A 26 -0.69 -7.24 0.82
CA ILE A 26 -1.44 -6.55 -0.23
C ILE A 26 -1.68 -7.52 -1.38
N GLU A 27 -2.92 -7.56 -1.86
CA GLU A 27 -3.29 -8.42 -2.99
C GLU A 27 -2.88 -7.75 -4.29
N LEU A 28 -2.01 -8.42 -5.04
CA LEU A 28 -1.45 -7.90 -6.27
C LEU A 28 -1.63 -8.87 -7.43
N LEU A 29 -1.70 -8.30 -8.64
CA LEU A 29 -1.61 -9.07 -9.87
C LEU A 29 -0.14 -9.40 -10.16
N GLY A 30 0.10 -10.45 -10.96
CA GLY A 30 1.47 -10.83 -11.32
C GLY A 30 2.25 -9.71 -11.98
N SER A 31 1.61 -8.92 -12.86
CA SER A 31 2.25 -7.78 -13.51
C SER A 31 2.62 -6.69 -12.52
N GLU A 32 1.84 -6.51 -11.46
CA GLU A 32 2.15 -5.54 -10.42
C GLU A 32 3.36 -5.97 -9.61
N VAL A 33 3.46 -7.25 -9.29
CA VAL A 33 4.63 -7.79 -8.58
C VAL A 33 5.90 -7.56 -9.40
N LYS A 34 5.84 -7.80 -10.70
CA LYS A 34 6.99 -7.59 -11.59
C LYS A 34 7.41 -6.13 -11.62
N SER A 35 6.45 -5.21 -11.72
CA SER A 35 6.76 -3.77 -11.68
C SER A 35 7.35 -3.34 -10.35
N LEU A 36 6.87 -3.89 -9.25
CA LEU A 36 7.43 -3.59 -7.92
C LEU A 36 8.86 -4.06 -7.79
N ARG A 37 9.21 -5.21 -8.38
CA ARG A 37 10.59 -5.68 -8.35
C ARG A 37 11.55 -4.75 -9.10
N GLU A 38 11.01 -3.99 -10.05
CA GLU A 38 11.77 -2.97 -10.76
C GLU A 38 11.70 -1.59 -10.09
N GLY A 39 11.02 -1.49 -8.96
CA GLY A 39 10.90 -0.23 -8.23
C GLY A 39 9.94 0.77 -8.86
N ASN A 40 9.04 0.33 -9.71
CA ASN A 40 8.14 1.21 -10.47
C ASN A 40 6.82 1.46 -9.74
N ALA A 41 6.90 2.03 -8.56
CA ALA A 41 5.70 2.35 -7.76
C ALA A 41 5.85 3.69 -7.07
N ASN A 42 4.72 4.34 -6.81
CA ASN A 42 4.67 5.63 -6.14
C ASN A 42 3.53 5.65 -5.12
N LEU A 43 3.85 6.01 -3.89
CA LEU A 43 2.90 6.05 -2.78
C LEU A 43 2.42 7.47 -2.44
N LYS A 44 2.89 8.48 -3.15
CA LYS A 44 2.77 9.89 -2.75
C LYS A 44 1.34 10.33 -2.49
N GLU A 45 0.40 9.93 -3.34
CA GLU A 45 -1.00 10.34 -3.21
C GLU A 45 -1.90 9.24 -2.61
N ALA A 46 -1.30 8.21 -2.06
CA ALA A 46 -2.04 7.04 -1.60
C ALA A 46 -2.55 7.20 -0.18
N TYR A 47 -3.65 6.53 0.11
CA TYR A 47 -4.20 6.46 1.46
C TYR A 47 -4.92 5.12 1.64
N ILE A 48 -5.21 4.79 2.90
CA ILE A 48 -5.92 3.56 3.25
C ILE A 48 -7.31 3.94 3.74
N THR A 49 -8.31 3.21 3.28
CA THR A 49 -9.69 3.37 3.74
C THR A 49 -10.29 2.03 4.11
N ILE A 50 -11.28 2.07 4.98
CA ILE A 50 -12.03 0.87 5.38
C ILE A 50 -13.41 0.96 4.76
N ARG A 51 -13.78 -0.03 3.93
CA ARG A 51 -15.10 -0.13 3.31
C ARG A 51 -15.66 -1.51 3.54
N LYS A 52 -16.87 -1.57 4.12
CA LYS A 52 -17.56 -2.84 4.37
C LYS A 52 -16.67 -3.87 5.09
N GLY A 53 -15.92 -3.39 6.10
CA GLY A 53 -15.05 -4.24 6.89
C GLY A 53 -13.76 -4.67 6.22
N GLN A 54 -13.43 -4.10 5.05
CA GLN A 54 -12.20 -4.41 4.33
C GLN A 54 -11.30 -3.18 4.23
N ALA A 55 -10.00 -3.41 4.38
CA ALA A 55 -9.00 -2.36 4.21
C ALA A 55 -8.59 -2.29 2.74
N LEU A 56 -8.65 -1.10 2.16
CA LEU A 56 -8.29 -0.86 0.77
C LEU A 56 -7.20 0.19 0.69
N ALA A 57 -6.20 -0.06 -0.15
CA ALA A 57 -5.18 0.93 -0.49
C ALA A 57 -5.64 1.64 -1.76
N ILE A 58 -5.84 2.96 -1.65
CA ILE A 58 -6.33 3.80 -2.73
C ILE A 58 -5.20 4.70 -3.22
N GLY A 59 -5.04 4.80 -4.53
CA GLY A 59 -4.11 5.75 -5.12
C GLY A 59 -2.64 5.34 -5.13
N ILE A 60 -2.33 4.07 -4.82
CA ILE A 60 -0.99 3.57 -5.04
C ILE A 60 -0.78 3.41 -6.55
N HIS A 61 0.22 4.09 -7.08
CA HIS A 61 0.56 3.97 -8.49
C HIS A 61 1.60 2.85 -8.66
N ILE A 62 1.24 1.81 -9.42
CA ILE A 62 2.17 0.76 -9.82
C ILE A 62 2.17 0.73 -11.34
N SER A 63 3.27 1.12 -11.95
CA SER A 63 3.36 1.23 -13.41
C SER A 63 3.06 -0.10 -14.08
N PRO A 64 2.42 -0.10 -15.26
CA PRO A 64 2.27 -1.33 -16.04
C PRO A 64 3.64 -1.91 -16.33
N TYR A 65 3.75 -3.24 -16.27
CA TYR A 65 5.02 -3.90 -16.55
C TYR A 65 5.36 -3.75 -18.02
N SER A 66 6.53 -3.16 -18.31
CA SER A 66 6.91 -2.74 -19.65
C SER A 66 7.03 -3.88 -20.68
N HIS A 67 7.19 -5.11 -20.21
CA HIS A 67 7.35 -6.28 -21.08
C HIS A 67 6.04 -7.00 -21.39
N THR A 68 4.91 -6.52 -20.90
CA THR A 68 3.60 -7.15 -21.12
C THR A 68 2.82 -6.52 -22.28
N GLY A 69 3.38 -5.52 -22.94
CA GLY A 69 2.66 -4.78 -23.98
C GLY A 69 1.50 -3.99 -23.38
N PHE A 70 0.35 -4.01 -24.05
CA PHE A 70 -0.82 -3.29 -23.58
C PHE A 70 -1.74 -4.11 -22.68
N GLU A 71 -1.32 -5.30 -22.29
CA GLU A 71 -2.10 -6.12 -21.36
C GLU A 71 -1.72 -5.88 -19.90
N GLY A 72 -1.17 -4.71 -19.61
CA GLY A 72 -0.85 -4.33 -18.25
C GLY A 72 -2.10 -4.07 -17.44
N HIS A 73 -1.90 -3.95 -16.15
CA HIS A 73 -2.95 -3.64 -15.20
C HIS A 73 -3.27 -2.14 -15.18
N ASP A 74 -4.40 -1.76 -14.55
CA ASP A 74 -4.68 -0.38 -14.22
C ASP A 74 -3.68 0.06 -13.14
N SER A 75 -2.90 1.08 -13.44
CA SER A 75 -1.80 1.54 -12.57
C SER A 75 -2.27 2.03 -11.21
N VAL A 76 -3.50 2.50 -11.07
CA VAL A 76 -4.02 3.08 -9.83
C VAL A 76 -5.26 2.38 -9.28
N ARG A 77 -5.49 1.13 -9.67
CA ARG A 77 -6.64 0.40 -9.16
C ARG A 77 -6.60 0.27 -7.63
N ASP A 78 -7.78 0.17 -7.02
CA ASP A 78 -7.87 -0.09 -5.59
C ASP A 78 -7.34 -1.49 -5.28
N ARG A 79 -6.58 -1.63 -4.20
CA ARG A 79 -5.98 -2.91 -3.82
C ARG A 79 -6.34 -3.26 -2.40
N ARG A 80 -6.74 -4.50 -2.20
CA ARG A 80 -7.12 -4.98 -0.88
C ARG A 80 -5.89 -5.26 -0.04
N LEU A 81 -5.94 -4.81 1.22
CA LEU A 81 -4.92 -5.13 2.21
C LEU A 81 -5.39 -6.30 3.07
N LEU A 82 -4.44 -7.14 3.46
CA LEU A 82 -4.69 -8.28 4.32
C LEU A 82 -4.27 -7.93 5.74
N LEU A 83 -5.26 -7.71 6.59
CA LEU A 83 -5.08 -7.34 7.99
C LEU A 83 -6.01 -8.18 8.85
N HIS A 84 -5.67 -8.35 10.12
CA HIS A 84 -6.57 -8.99 11.07
C HIS A 84 -7.78 -8.08 11.33
N LYS A 85 -8.91 -8.68 11.64
CA LYS A 85 -10.15 -7.93 11.92
C LYS A 85 -9.97 -6.89 13.03
N ARG A 86 -9.21 -7.24 14.08
CA ARG A 86 -8.93 -6.32 15.19
C ARG A 86 -8.11 -5.12 14.73
N GLU A 87 -7.20 -5.32 13.77
CA GLU A 87 -6.40 -4.22 13.21
C GLU A 87 -7.26 -3.31 12.34
N ILE A 88 -8.12 -3.89 11.52
CA ILE A 88 -9.06 -3.14 10.69
C ILE A 88 -9.96 -2.28 11.58
N LYS A 89 -10.49 -2.85 12.66
CA LYS A 89 -11.34 -2.11 13.60
C LYS A 89 -10.56 -0.97 14.25
N LYS A 90 -9.34 -1.23 14.68
CA LYS A 90 -8.51 -0.21 15.32
C LYS A 90 -8.19 0.93 14.34
N ILE A 91 -7.84 0.61 13.11
CA ILE A 91 -7.57 1.62 12.09
C ILE A 91 -8.84 2.44 11.79
N LYS A 92 -9.97 1.76 11.69
CA LYS A 92 -11.26 2.43 11.48
C LYS A 92 -11.57 3.42 12.60
N ASP A 93 -11.40 2.98 13.84
CA ASP A 93 -11.66 3.83 15.01
C ASP A 93 -10.72 5.03 15.03
N LEU A 94 -9.44 4.82 14.76
CA LEU A 94 -8.44 5.90 14.73
C LEU A 94 -8.69 6.89 13.59
N THR A 95 -9.04 6.40 12.41
CA THR A 95 -9.27 7.28 11.25
C THR A 95 -10.60 8.02 11.33
N ASN A 96 -11.51 7.58 12.19
CA ASN A 96 -12.73 8.34 12.49
C ASN A 96 -12.47 9.51 13.44
N GLN A 97 -11.30 9.55 14.08
CA GLN A 97 -10.92 10.68 14.90
C GLN A 97 -10.48 11.84 14.01
N LYS A 98 -10.81 13.04 14.47
CA LYS A 98 -10.49 14.24 13.70
C LYS A 98 -8.99 14.39 13.47
N GLY A 99 -8.62 14.56 12.21
CA GLY A 99 -7.25 14.84 11.83
C GLY A 99 -6.35 13.62 11.62
N LEU A 100 -6.86 12.40 11.84
CA LEU A 100 -6.07 11.19 11.62
C LEU A 100 -6.34 10.57 10.25
N THR A 101 -5.29 10.11 9.60
CA THR A 101 -5.37 9.49 8.28
C THR A 101 -4.45 8.26 8.26
N ALA A 102 -4.90 7.20 7.60
CA ALA A 102 -4.06 6.02 7.37
C ALA A 102 -3.42 6.14 5.99
N ILE A 103 -2.10 6.05 5.94
CA ILE A 103 -1.34 6.17 4.69
C ILE A 103 -0.29 5.08 4.60
N PRO A 104 0.03 4.61 3.37
CA PRO A 104 1.11 3.65 3.20
C PRO A 104 2.46 4.34 3.32
N LEU A 105 3.36 3.74 4.09
CA LEU A 105 4.72 4.28 4.28
C LEU A 105 5.73 3.60 3.38
N GLN A 106 5.60 2.30 3.20
CA GLN A 106 6.52 1.51 2.38
C GLN A 106 5.82 0.32 1.76
N LEU A 107 6.28 -0.05 0.56
CA LEU A 107 6.00 -1.36 -0.04
C LEU A 107 7.31 -2.12 -0.04
N TYR A 108 7.30 -3.37 0.42
CA TYR A 108 8.51 -4.18 0.45
C TYR A 108 8.18 -5.65 0.31
N PHE A 109 9.18 -6.39 -0.14
CA PHE A 109 9.11 -7.85 -0.23
C PHE A 109 9.70 -8.44 1.04
N ASN A 110 8.88 -9.18 1.76
CA ASN A 110 9.31 -9.86 2.97
C ASN A 110 9.87 -11.23 2.57
N PRO A 111 11.11 -11.58 2.96
CA PRO A 111 11.69 -12.87 2.57
C PRO A 111 10.94 -14.08 3.14
N ASN A 112 10.13 -13.88 4.15
CA ASN A 112 9.37 -14.97 4.80
C ASN A 112 7.92 -15.07 4.33
N GLY A 113 7.58 -14.36 3.31
CA GLY A 113 6.24 -14.42 2.83
C GLY A 113 5.82 -13.33 1.96
#